data_907040a9928d2a1f2458cf4a6680f23b
#
_entry.id   907040a9928d2a1f2458cf4a6680f23b
#
_cell.length_a   1.000
_cell.length_b   1.000
_cell.length_c   1.000
_cell.angle_alpha   90.00
_cell.angle_beta   90.00
_cell.angle_gamma   90.00
#
_symmetry.space_group_name_H-M   'P 1'
#
loop_
_entity.id
_entity.type
_entity.pdbx_description
1 polymer ?
#
loop_
_entity_poly.entity_id
_entity_poly.type
_entity_poly.pdbx_seq_one_letter_code
_entity_poly.pdbx_strand_id
1 'polypeptide(L)' 'KRQTLNIQSESPVRKINIYSMTGQKQLEANNPGTASVDISSLSNGIYIVEIFADNGTTFKGKIIKR' A
#
# COMPACT_ATOMS: atom_id res chain seq x y z
N LYS A 1 1.66 -18.12 6.44
CA LYS A 1 0.62 -17.21 6.85
C LYS A 1 0.67 -15.91 6.08
N ARG A 2 -0.47 -15.47 5.59
CA ARG A 2 -0.53 -14.28 4.75
C ARG A 2 -0.73 -13.03 5.59
N GLN A 3 0.03 -11.99 5.29
CA GLN A 3 -0.17 -10.68 5.88
C GLN A 3 -0.79 -9.76 4.84
N THR A 4 -1.83 -9.06 5.25
CA THR A 4 -2.56 -8.17 4.38
C THR A 4 -2.59 -6.77 4.97
N LEU A 5 -2.29 -5.78 4.16
CA LEU A 5 -2.44 -4.39 4.55
C LEU A 5 -3.85 -3.95 4.17
N ASN A 6 -4.63 -3.54 5.16
CA ASN A 6 -5.98 -3.05 4.94
C ASN A 6 -6.00 -1.53 5.01
N ILE A 7 -6.65 -0.92 4.04
CA ILE A 7 -6.70 0.52 3.92
C ILE A 7 -8.16 0.95 4.00
N GLN A 8 -8.44 1.90 4.89
CA GLN A 8 -9.78 2.47 5.02
C GLN A 8 -9.84 3.74 4.20
N SER A 9 -10.76 3.79 3.26
CA SER A 9 -10.93 4.94 2.39
C SER A 9 -12.41 5.08 2.06
N GLU A 10 -12.89 6.33 2.04
CA GLU A 10 -14.27 6.61 1.66
C GLU A 10 -14.48 6.51 0.17
N SER A 11 -13.41 6.67 -0.60
CA SER A 11 -13.45 6.54 -2.05
C SER A 11 -12.76 5.26 -2.48
N PRO A 12 -13.16 4.67 -3.61
CA PRO A 12 -12.45 3.51 -4.12
C PRO A 12 -10.99 3.84 -4.36
N VAL A 13 -10.12 2.88 -4.11
CA VAL A 13 -8.69 3.02 -4.29
C VAL A 13 -8.33 2.55 -5.69
N ARG A 14 -7.66 3.41 -6.45
CA ARG A 14 -7.27 3.10 -7.81
C ARG A 14 -5.90 2.42 -7.87
N LYS A 15 -4.99 2.82 -6.99
CA LYS A 15 -3.63 2.32 -7.05
C LYS A 15 -2.97 2.44 -5.69
N ILE A 16 -2.12 1.47 -5.36
CA ILE A 16 -1.33 1.49 -4.14
C ILE A 16 0.11 1.16 -4.52
N ASN A 17 1.04 2.02 -4.12
CA ASN A 17 2.47 1.78 -4.27
C ASN A 17 3.11 1.66 -2.90
N ILE A 18 4.04 0.72 -2.75
CA ILE A 18 4.77 0.54 -1.50
C ILE A 18 6.26 0.67 -1.82
N TYR A 19 6.92 1.58 -1.10
CA TYR A 19 8.34 1.88 -1.30
C TYR A 19 9.13 1.54 -0.04
N SER A 20 10.37 1.13 -0.24
CA SER A 20 11.31 0.98 0.86
C SER A 20 11.72 2.37 1.35
N MET A 21 12.42 2.39 2.49
CA MET A 21 12.92 3.66 3.05
C MET A 21 13.94 4.33 2.14
N THR A 22 14.54 3.59 1.23
CA THR A 22 15.48 4.16 0.26
C THR A 22 14.78 4.71 -0.98
N GLY A 23 13.45 4.58 -1.06
CA GLY A 23 12.69 5.09 -2.19
C GLY A 23 12.48 4.10 -3.31
N GLN A 24 12.92 2.87 -3.16
CA GLN A 24 12.74 1.83 -4.16
C GLN A 24 11.33 1.25 -4.07
N LYS A 25 10.65 1.16 -5.22
CA LYS A 25 9.31 0.56 -5.24
C LYS A 25 9.43 -0.94 -5.01
N GLN A 26 8.73 -1.44 -4.01
CA GLN A 26 8.73 -2.85 -3.66
C GLN A 26 7.47 -3.56 -4.13
N LEU A 27 6.36 -2.84 -4.22
CA LEU A 27 5.09 -3.44 -4.55
C LEU A 27 4.18 -2.41 -5.18
N GLU A 28 3.34 -2.87 -6.10
CA GLU A 28 2.35 -2.02 -6.74
C GLU A 28 1.07 -2.83 -6.91
N ALA A 29 -0.06 -2.24 -6.52
CA ALA A 29 -1.37 -2.84 -6.72
C ALA A 29 -2.22 -1.88 -7.52
N ASN A 30 -2.73 -2.33 -8.67
CA ASN A 30 -3.60 -1.53 -9.51
C ASN A 30 -5.03 -2.01 -9.36
N ASN A 31 -5.94 -1.06 -9.12
CA ASN A 31 -7.37 -1.34 -8.96
C ASN A 31 -7.60 -2.46 -7.96
N PRO A 32 -7.09 -2.32 -6.71
CA PRO A 32 -7.23 -3.40 -5.73
C PRO A 32 -8.68 -3.68 -5.34
N GLY A 33 -9.58 -2.76 -5.64
CA GLY A 33 -11.01 -3.00 -5.39
C GLY A 33 -11.41 -2.89 -3.95
N THR A 34 -10.82 -3.68 -3.10
CA THR A 34 -11.19 -3.76 -1.68
C THR A 34 -10.23 -3.02 -0.77
N ALA A 35 -9.29 -2.26 -1.33
CA ALA A 35 -8.33 -1.49 -0.56
C ALA A 35 -7.52 -2.37 0.39
N SER A 36 -7.17 -3.56 -0.05
CA SER A 36 -6.28 -4.42 0.72
C SER A 36 -5.19 -4.96 -0.19
N VAL A 37 -3.99 -5.11 0.38
CA VAL A 37 -2.81 -5.54 -0.38
C VAL A 37 -2.10 -6.64 0.41
N ASP A 38 -1.74 -7.72 -0.28
CA ASP A 38 -0.97 -8.79 0.32
C ASP A 38 0.49 -8.37 0.37
N ILE A 39 1.02 -8.19 1.58
CA ILE A 39 2.40 -7.77 1.78
C ILE A 39 3.29 -8.89 2.30
N SER A 40 2.83 -10.13 2.19
CA SER A 40 3.59 -11.26 2.73
C SER A 40 4.92 -11.48 1.99
N SER A 41 5.05 -10.96 0.78
CA SER A 41 6.30 -11.08 0.03
C SER A 41 7.37 -10.08 0.46
N LEU A 42 7.00 -9.08 1.26
CA LEU A 42 7.95 -8.07 1.71
C LEU A 42 8.76 -8.56 2.90
N SER A 43 10.02 -8.16 2.94
CA SER A 43 10.86 -8.41 4.10
C SER A 43 10.41 -7.55 5.27
N ASN A 44 10.76 -7.95 6.49
CA ASN A 44 10.46 -7.15 7.66
C ASN A 44 11.16 -5.80 7.56
N GLY A 45 10.47 -4.74 7.94
CA GLY A 45 11.05 -3.42 7.87
C GLY A 45 10.00 -2.33 7.78
N ILE A 46 10.48 -1.12 7.54
CA ILE A 46 9.62 0.06 7.44
C ILE A 46 9.43 0.41 5.97
N TYR A 47 8.19 0.67 5.60
CA TYR A 47 7.83 0.97 4.21
C TYR A 47 6.96 2.20 4.15
N ILE A 48 7.00 2.89 3.02
CA ILE A 48 6.16 4.03 2.73
C ILE A 48 5.09 3.59 1.75
N VAL A 49 3.83 3.85 2.10
CA VAL A 49 2.68 3.46 1.28
C VAL A 49 2.09 4.71 0.67
N GLU A 50 1.87 4.66 -0.63
CA GLU A 50 1.27 5.75 -1.39
C GLU A 50 -0.04 5.23 -1.98
N ILE A 51 -1.14 5.91 -1.66
CA ILE A 51 -2.48 5.46 -2.04
C ILE A 51 -3.11 6.50 -2.96
N PHE A 52 -3.54 6.07 -4.13
CA PHE A 52 -4.22 6.94 -5.10
C PHE A 52 -5.70 6.55 -5.15
N ALA A 53 -6.55 7.46 -4.72
CA ALA A 53 -7.99 7.23 -4.74
C ALA A 53 -8.59 7.68 -6.06
N ASP A 54 -9.77 7.14 -6.39
CA ASP A 54 -10.46 7.44 -7.63
C ASP A 54 -10.81 8.92 -7.77
N ASN A 55 -11.03 9.59 -6.65
CA ASN A 55 -11.41 11.01 -6.68
C ASN A 55 -10.22 11.95 -6.89
N GLY A 56 -9.03 11.41 -7.15
CA GLY A 56 -7.84 12.20 -7.39
C GLY A 56 -7.03 12.49 -6.13
N THR A 57 -7.50 12.06 -4.97
CA THR A 57 -6.78 12.28 -3.72
C THR A 57 -5.65 11.28 -3.58
N THR A 58 -4.51 11.75 -3.05
CA THR A 58 -3.36 10.90 -2.78
C THR A 58 -3.05 10.95 -1.30
N PHE A 59 -2.84 9.78 -0.71
CA PHE A 59 -2.48 9.65 0.70
C PHE A 59 -1.13 8.96 0.80
N LYS A 60 -0.34 9.38 1.79
CA LYS A 60 0.94 8.73 2.09
C LYS A 60 0.98 8.36 3.55
N GLY A 61 1.57 7.21 3.82
CA GLY A 61 1.71 6.75 5.19
C GLY A 61 2.91 5.84 5.33
N LYS A 62 3.27 5.56 6.56
CA LYS A 62 4.38 4.67 6.90
C LYS A 62 3.82 3.43 7.56
N ILE A 63 4.34 2.27 7.17
CA ILE A 63 3.95 1.01 7.78
C ILE A 63 5.19 0.26 8.24
N ILE A 64 5.01 -0.58 9.22
CA ILE A 64 6.06 -1.45 9.73
C ILE A 64 5.59 -2.89 9.54
N LYS A 65 6.41 -3.66 8.84
CA LYS A 65 6.13 -5.08 8.67
C LYS A 65 7.04 -5.88 9.59
N ARG A 66 6.44 -6.76 10.35
CA ARG A 66 7.16 -7.64 11.29
C ARG A 66 6.94 -9.09 11.00
#